data_d17299ab23afa1404dc5d393069b9825
#
_entry.id   d17299ab23afa1404dc5d393069b9825
#
_cell.length_a   1.000
_cell.length_b   1.000
_cell.length_c   1.000
_cell.angle_alpha   90.00
_cell.angle_beta   90.00
_cell.angle_gamma   90.00
#
_symmetry.space_group_name_H-M   'P 1'
#
loop_
_entity.id
_entity.type
_entity.pdbx_description
1 polymer ?
#
loop_
_entity_poly.entity_id
_entity_poly.type
_entity_poly.pdbx_seq_one_letter_code
_entity_poly.pdbx_strand_id
1 'polypeptide(L)'
;MMKRKTWLTIGIAALLLFCTAVLAEGANRNVPLDSALDAALNAPGSGIAFANGSAHPWQVVEIDGRTAAKSGNAGAANSSSAVSAQVTIAEGQSLSFDWNVDGEPTTGALAMWDYLVFIVDGEYIDYIHSVEENTPLGWETFTWTPDEAGTYAMEWAYNKDASNNSGADCGYLDNVAVIGEPAQTAAPTAEPQPGEEFTIFEEDFSP
;
A
#
# COMPACT_ATOMS: atom_id res chain seq x y z
N MET A 1 6.70 -20.55 -27.52
CA MET A 1 6.68 -21.60 -26.49
C MET A 1 6.34 -20.93 -25.18
N MET A 2 5.03 -20.80 -24.87
CA MET A 2 4.52 -20.09 -23.71
C MET A 2 4.64 -20.95 -22.45
N LYS A 3 5.39 -20.47 -21.45
CA LYS A 3 5.43 -21.12 -20.13
C LYS A 3 4.19 -20.69 -19.33
N ARG A 4 3.24 -21.60 -19.16
CA ARG A 4 2.13 -21.45 -18.23
C ARG A 4 2.68 -21.50 -16.79
N LYS A 5 2.53 -20.43 -16.02
CA LYS A 5 2.71 -20.44 -14.57
C LYS A 5 1.48 -21.12 -13.96
N THR A 6 1.68 -22.31 -13.42
CA THR A 6 0.67 -23.04 -12.66
C THR A 6 0.69 -22.47 -11.24
N TRP A 7 -0.36 -21.76 -10.86
CA TRP A 7 -0.57 -21.36 -9.47
C TRP A 7 -0.97 -22.57 -8.67
N LEU A 8 -0.15 -22.95 -7.71
CA LEU A 8 -0.46 -24.01 -6.76
C LEU A 8 -1.34 -23.39 -5.66
N THR A 9 -2.65 -23.63 -5.74
CA THR A 9 -3.59 -23.31 -4.67
C THR A 9 -3.33 -24.27 -3.51
N ILE A 10 -2.50 -23.88 -2.56
CA ILE A 10 -2.39 -24.57 -1.28
C ILE A 10 -3.40 -23.90 -0.35
N GLY A 11 -4.43 -24.66 0.01
CA GLY A 11 -5.48 -24.22 0.90
C GLY A 11 -4.94 -23.88 2.28
N ILE A 12 -4.91 -22.60 2.61
CA ILE A 12 -4.73 -22.08 3.97
C ILE A 12 -6.13 -21.94 4.57
N ALA A 13 -6.66 -23.06 5.04
CA ALA A 13 -7.88 -23.12 5.84
C ALA A 13 -7.49 -23.25 7.31
N ALA A 14 -6.98 -22.21 7.95
CA ALA A 14 -6.84 -22.19 9.42
C ALA A 14 -6.46 -20.84 10.05
N LEU A 15 -6.60 -19.68 9.41
CA LEU A 15 -6.33 -18.40 10.10
C LEU A 15 -7.33 -17.30 9.71
N LEU A 16 -8.59 -17.63 9.53
CA LEU A 16 -9.66 -16.70 9.13
C LEU A 16 -10.53 -16.25 10.30
N LEU A 17 -10.00 -16.01 11.50
CA LEU A 17 -10.91 -15.66 12.60
C LEU A 17 -10.62 -14.32 13.32
N PHE A 18 -9.76 -13.45 12.88
CA PHE A 18 -9.54 -12.18 13.59
C PHE A 18 -9.53 -10.90 12.75
N CYS A 19 -9.78 -10.93 11.46
CA CYS A 19 -9.75 -9.70 10.64
C CYS A 19 -11.09 -9.30 10.01
N THR A 20 -12.25 -9.74 10.54
CA THR A 20 -13.56 -9.40 9.96
C THR A 20 -14.25 -8.17 10.57
N ALA A 21 -13.60 -7.42 11.45
CA ALA A 21 -14.28 -6.34 12.17
C ALA A 21 -14.04 -4.92 11.61
N VAL A 22 -13.13 -4.71 10.66
CA VAL A 22 -12.79 -3.33 10.22
C VAL A 22 -13.41 -2.95 8.87
N LEU A 23 -13.74 -3.91 8.00
CA LEU A 23 -14.20 -3.59 6.64
C LEU A 23 -15.72 -3.40 6.48
N ALA A 24 -16.54 -3.61 7.49
CA ALA A 24 -18.02 -3.49 7.39
C ALA A 24 -18.57 -2.11 7.77
N GLU A 25 -17.74 -1.14 8.13
CA GLU A 25 -18.17 0.22 8.48
C GLU A 25 -17.53 1.28 7.57
N GLY A 26 -17.48 1.04 6.30
CA GLY A 26 -17.21 2.07 5.30
C GLY A 26 -18.41 2.97 5.14
N ALA A 27 -18.47 4.04 5.85
CA ALA A 27 -19.10 5.33 5.59
C ALA A 27 -19.36 6.03 6.95
N ASN A 28 -18.61 7.10 7.16
CA ASN A 28 -18.84 8.04 8.25
C ASN A 28 -18.16 7.76 9.60
N ARG A 29 -16.84 7.52 9.57
CA ARG A 29 -16.05 7.76 10.78
C ARG A 29 -15.39 9.13 10.65
N ASN A 30 -15.84 10.06 11.51
CA ASN A 30 -15.01 11.17 11.97
C ASN A 30 -13.88 10.59 12.85
N VAL A 31 -12.97 9.80 12.24
CA VAL A 31 -11.68 9.54 12.86
C VAL A 31 -10.92 10.84 12.69
N PRO A 32 -10.49 11.51 13.77
CA PRO A 32 -9.70 12.71 13.62
C PRO A 32 -8.48 12.36 12.78
N LEU A 33 -8.31 13.07 11.67
CA LEU A 33 -7.08 12.99 10.87
C LEU A 33 -5.94 13.44 11.80
N ASP A 34 -5.00 12.57 12.05
CA ASP A 34 -3.82 12.90 12.83
C ASP A 34 -2.80 13.57 11.90
N SER A 35 -2.82 14.89 11.87
CA SER A 35 -1.96 15.68 11.00
C SER A 35 -0.46 15.46 11.24
N ALA A 36 -0.07 15.02 12.43
CA ALA A 36 1.32 14.69 12.73
C ALA A 36 1.68 13.33 12.12
N LEU A 37 0.77 12.36 12.19
CA LEU A 37 0.93 11.06 11.55
C LEU A 37 0.95 11.18 10.02
N ASP A 38 0.02 11.99 9.44
CA ASP A 38 0.01 12.26 8.01
C ASP A 38 1.33 12.86 7.54
N ALA A 39 1.89 13.82 8.30
CA ALA A 39 3.17 14.45 7.97
C ALA A 39 4.35 13.46 8.08
N ALA A 40 4.30 12.50 9.01
CA ALA A 40 5.33 11.49 9.21
C ALA A 40 5.29 10.36 8.16
N LEU A 41 4.10 10.05 7.64
CA LEU A 41 3.91 8.97 6.69
C LEU A 41 4.07 9.41 5.23
N ASN A 42 3.67 10.64 4.90
CA ASN A 42 3.69 11.10 3.52
C ASN A 42 5.10 11.47 3.04
N ALA A 43 5.46 11.03 1.85
CA ALA A 43 6.57 11.61 1.12
C ALA A 43 6.31 13.12 0.86
N PRO A 44 7.36 13.96 0.71
CA PRO A 44 7.20 15.37 0.40
C PRO A 44 6.31 15.60 -0.83
N GLY A 45 5.22 16.36 -0.66
CA GLY A 45 4.26 16.66 -1.71
C GLY A 45 3.13 15.62 -1.88
N SER A 46 3.18 14.50 -1.19
CA SER A 46 2.05 13.58 -1.04
C SER A 46 0.99 14.22 -0.14
N GLY A 47 -0.25 13.87 -0.28
CA GLY A 47 -1.37 14.44 0.49
C GLY A 47 -2.33 13.37 0.96
N ILE A 48 -1.82 12.17 1.21
CA ILE A 48 -2.62 11.03 1.66
C ILE A 48 -3.02 11.28 3.13
N ALA A 49 -4.29 11.10 3.43
CA ALA A 49 -4.83 11.19 4.79
C ALA A 49 -4.96 9.79 5.38
N PHE A 50 -4.42 9.61 6.58
CA PHE A 50 -4.37 8.31 7.24
C PHE A 50 -5.34 8.23 8.40
N ALA A 51 -5.98 7.07 8.56
CA ALA A 51 -6.75 6.70 9.73
C ALA A 51 -5.91 5.80 10.62
N ASN A 52 -5.76 6.19 11.89
CA ASN A 52 -5.00 5.44 12.87
C ASN A 52 -5.89 4.46 13.63
N GLY A 53 -5.45 3.24 13.82
CA GLY A 53 -6.17 2.24 14.59
C GLY A 53 -6.33 2.63 16.06
N SER A 54 -7.46 2.27 16.68
CA SER A 54 -7.78 2.74 18.02
C SER A 54 -7.19 1.90 19.17
N ALA A 55 -6.94 0.61 18.95
CA ALA A 55 -6.48 -0.27 20.03
C ALA A 55 -4.98 -0.10 20.31
N HIS A 56 -4.18 0.00 19.27
CA HIS A 56 -2.74 0.18 19.31
C HIS A 56 -2.34 1.21 18.25
N PRO A 57 -2.56 2.51 18.50
CA PRO A 57 -2.34 3.53 17.49
C PRO A 57 -0.87 3.67 17.13
N TRP A 58 -0.59 3.86 15.86
CA TRP A 58 0.73 4.22 15.37
C TRP A 58 1.18 5.56 15.93
N GLN A 59 2.47 5.71 16.14
CA GLN A 59 3.10 6.86 16.76
C GLN A 59 4.18 7.43 15.86
N VAL A 60 4.30 8.76 15.85
CA VAL A 60 5.39 9.45 15.16
C VAL A 60 6.68 9.26 15.95
N VAL A 61 7.76 8.89 15.26
CA VAL A 61 9.08 8.65 15.84
C VAL A 61 10.19 9.22 14.96
N GLU A 62 11.33 9.53 15.59
CA GLU A 62 12.58 9.80 14.87
C GLU A 62 13.43 8.53 14.89
N ILE A 63 13.74 8.00 13.72
CA ILE A 63 14.54 6.79 13.55
C ILE A 63 15.43 6.90 12.32
N ASP A 64 16.71 6.57 12.44
CA ASP A 64 17.69 6.58 11.35
C ASP A 64 17.75 7.93 10.58
N GLY A 65 17.50 9.04 11.29
CA GLY A 65 17.46 10.37 10.70
C GLY A 65 16.22 10.69 9.89
N ARG A 66 15.15 9.90 10.05
CA ARG A 66 13.84 10.07 9.42
C ARG A 66 12.77 10.35 10.49
N THR A 67 11.80 11.17 10.15
CA THR A 67 10.53 11.24 10.88
C THR A 67 9.60 10.21 10.25
N ALA A 68 9.31 9.14 10.96
CA ALA A 68 8.52 8.01 10.46
C ALA A 68 7.38 7.65 11.42
N ALA A 69 6.51 6.74 11.04
CA ALA A 69 5.51 6.17 11.92
C ALA A 69 5.91 4.77 12.39
N LYS A 70 5.63 4.47 13.67
CA LYS A 70 5.90 3.21 14.36
C LYS A 70 4.59 2.60 14.85
N SER A 71 4.42 1.28 14.69
CA SER A 71 3.27 0.56 15.22
C SER A 71 3.21 0.63 16.76
N GLY A 72 2.00 0.65 17.31
CA GLY A 72 1.76 0.92 18.75
C GLY A 72 1.64 -0.31 19.64
N ASN A 73 1.85 -1.52 19.13
CA ASN A 73 1.60 -2.78 19.83
C ASN A 73 2.84 -3.49 20.36
N ALA A 74 3.97 -2.79 20.51
CA ALA A 74 5.18 -3.35 21.12
C ALA A 74 4.87 -3.93 22.48
N GLY A 75 5.29 -5.17 22.74
CA GLY A 75 5.05 -5.90 24.00
C GLY A 75 3.62 -6.44 24.18
N ALA A 76 2.71 -6.21 23.24
CA ALA A 76 1.34 -6.68 23.34
C ALA A 76 1.13 -7.97 22.54
N ALA A 77 1.14 -9.11 23.20
CA ALA A 77 0.92 -10.42 22.59
C ALA A 77 -0.46 -10.53 21.94
N ASN A 78 -0.57 -11.31 20.85
CA ASN A 78 -1.82 -11.54 20.08
C ASN A 78 -2.51 -10.23 19.68
N SER A 79 -1.77 -9.30 19.14
CA SER A 79 -2.26 -7.97 18.81
C SER A 79 -1.96 -7.56 17.37
N SER A 80 -2.74 -6.61 16.88
CA SER A 80 -2.50 -5.93 15.61
C SER A 80 -2.52 -4.43 15.83
N SER A 81 -1.60 -3.73 15.17
CA SER A 81 -1.54 -2.28 15.11
C SER A 81 -1.60 -1.87 13.64
N ALA A 82 -2.69 -1.20 13.24
CA ALA A 82 -2.96 -0.88 11.86
C ALA A 82 -3.11 0.63 11.62
N VAL A 83 -2.62 1.08 10.46
CA VAL A 83 -2.88 2.39 9.86
C VAL A 83 -3.44 2.17 8.47
N SER A 84 -4.41 2.96 8.05
CA SER A 84 -5.10 2.79 6.78
C SER A 84 -5.33 4.11 6.05
N ALA A 85 -5.51 4.04 4.73
CA ALA A 85 -5.83 5.18 3.88
C ALA A 85 -6.73 4.77 2.72
N GLN A 86 -7.50 5.74 2.19
CA GLN A 86 -8.13 5.61 0.88
C GLN A 86 -7.25 6.35 -0.13
N VAL A 87 -6.74 5.65 -1.14
CA VAL A 87 -5.80 6.21 -2.11
C VAL A 87 -6.34 6.03 -3.52
N THR A 88 -6.42 7.14 -4.27
CA THR A 88 -6.79 7.10 -5.69
C THR A 88 -5.52 7.02 -6.53
N ILE A 89 -5.46 6.01 -7.40
CA ILE A 89 -4.34 5.76 -8.32
C ILE A 89 -4.89 5.80 -9.75
N ALA A 90 -4.36 6.68 -10.56
CA ALA A 90 -4.71 6.79 -11.98
C ALA A 90 -3.96 5.75 -12.81
N GLU A 91 -4.41 5.53 -14.04
CA GLU A 91 -3.68 4.69 -15.00
C GLU A 91 -2.24 5.19 -15.18
N GLY A 92 -1.27 4.28 -15.13
CA GLY A 92 0.16 4.59 -15.21
C GLY A 92 0.80 5.01 -13.90
N GLN A 93 0.03 5.14 -12.81
CA GLN A 93 0.56 5.44 -11.48
C GLN A 93 0.67 4.19 -10.61
N SER A 94 1.47 4.31 -9.54
CA SER A 94 1.70 3.27 -8.54
C SER A 94 1.72 3.89 -7.15
N LEU A 95 1.46 3.08 -6.12
CA LEU A 95 1.78 3.45 -4.74
C LEU A 95 3.21 3.02 -4.44
N SER A 96 3.96 3.86 -3.74
CA SER A 96 5.29 3.55 -3.20
C SER A 96 5.37 3.94 -1.73
N PHE A 97 6.10 3.17 -0.93
CA PHE A 97 6.38 3.47 0.46
C PHE A 97 7.66 2.78 0.93
N ASP A 98 8.24 3.31 2.00
CA ASP A 98 9.34 2.67 2.71
C ASP A 98 8.82 2.01 3.98
N TRP A 99 9.23 0.78 4.24
CA TRP A 99 8.89 0.05 5.45
C TRP A 99 10.11 -0.61 6.08
N ASN A 100 10.01 -0.88 7.37
CA ASN A 100 11.02 -1.59 8.15
C ASN A 100 10.34 -2.36 9.28
N VAL A 101 10.99 -3.39 9.79
CA VAL A 101 10.51 -4.19 10.92
C VAL A 101 11.68 -4.54 11.84
N ASP A 102 11.41 -4.49 13.14
CA ASP A 102 12.32 -4.91 14.19
C ASP A 102 11.51 -5.71 15.24
N GLY A 103 11.46 -7.00 15.05
CA GLY A 103 10.62 -7.91 15.82
C GLY A 103 11.22 -9.30 15.92
N GLU A 104 10.39 -10.27 16.29
CA GLU A 104 10.80 -11.66 16.39
C GLU A 104 11.19 -12.23 15.01
N PRO A 105 12.39 -12.85 14.88
CA PRO A 105 12.79 -13.40 13.61
C PRO A 105 11.99 -14.65 13.28
N THR A 106 11.49 -14.72 12.07
CA THR A 106 10.81 -15.90 11.55
C THR A 106 11.84 -16.96 11.16
N THR A 107 11.83 -18.09 11.85
CA THR A 107 12.68 -19.23 11.55
C THR A 107 11.86 -20.35 10.92
N GLY A 108 12.04 -20.56 9.62
CA GLY A 108 11.38 -21.63 8.86
C GLY A 108 10.34 -21.13 7.85
N ALA A 109 10.11 -21.92 6.81
CA ALA A 109 9.39 -21.51 5.60
C ALA A 109 7.87 -21.26 5.78
N LEU A 110 7.29 -21.48 6.95
CA LEU A 110 5.84 -21.41 7.18
C LEU A 110 5.44 -20.68 8.49
N ALA A 111 6.39 -20.20 9.27
CA ALA A 111 6.10 -19.50 10.50
C ALA A 111 6.10 -17.99 10.23
N MET A 112 4.93 -17.37 10.30
CA MET A 112 4.77 -15.92 10.36
C MET A 112 4.38 -15.59 11.80
N TRP A 113 5.39 -15.20 12.62
CA TRP A 113 5.15 -14.88 14.03
C TRP A 113 4.82 -13.40 14.17
N ASP A 114 5.84 -12.54 14.04
CA ASP A 114 5.67 -11.10 14.03
C ASP A 114 6.00 -10.54 12.65
N TYR A 115 5.08 -9.81 12.02
CA TYR A 115 5.27 -9.33 10.65
C TYR A 115 4.50 -8.04 10.38
N LEU A 116 5.05 -7.21 9.49
CA LEU A 116 4.39 -6.05 8.93
C LEU A 116 3.82 -6.42 7.55
N VAL A 117 2.53 -6.26 7.36
CA VAL A 117 1.82 -6.62 6.13
C VAL A 117 1.22 -5.39 5.46
N PHE A 118 1.24 -5.39 4.13
CA PHE A 118 0.51 -4.46 3.28
C PHE A 118 -0.72 -5.17 2.68
N ILE A 119 -1.88 -4.53 2.82
CA ILE A 119 -3.20 -5.06 2.44
C ILE A 119 -3.88 -4.03 1.54
N VAL A 120 -4.50 -4.48 0.45
CA VAL A 120 -5.32 -3.66 -0.45
C VAL A 120 -6.70 -4.30 -0.60
N ASP A 121 -7.76 -3.54 -0.33
CA ASP A 121 -9.16 -3.98 -0.40
C ASP A 121 -9.42 -5.31 0.37
N GLY A 122 -8.66 -5.51 1.46
CA GLY A 122 -8.74 -6.70 2.31
C GLY A 122 -7.90 -7.89 1.83
N GLU A 123 -7.18 -7.77 0.73
CA GLU A 123 -6.28 -8.80 0.23
C GLU A 123 -4.83 -8.53 0.64
N TYR A 124 -4.13 -9.58 1.08
CA TYR A 124 -2.71 -9.52 1.44
C TYR A 124 -1.88 -9.39 0.17
N ILE A 125 -1.14 -8.30 0.04
CA ILE A 125 -0.28 -8.01 -1.13
C ILE A 125 1.14 -8.47 -0.89
N ASP A 126 1.74 -8.04 0.23
CA ASP A 126 3.09 -8.42 0.62
C ASP A 126 3.31 -8.22 2.12
N TYR A 127 4.40 -8.77 2.67
CA TYR A 127 4.76 -8.63 4.07
C TYR A 127 6.28 -8.73 4.27
N ILE A 128 6.76 -8.11 5.34
CA ILE A 128 8.14 -8.21 5.81
C ILE A 128 8.17 -8.69 7.26
N HIS A 129 9.26 -9.36 7.65
CA HIS A 129 9.52 -9.83 9.01
C HIS A 129 11.03 -9.77 9.31
N SER A 130 11.40 -9.74 10.57
CA SER A 130 12.81 -9.83 10.99
C SER A 130 13.42 -11.18 10.61
N VAL A 131 14.69 -11.16 10.21
CA VAL A 131 15.45 -12.37 9.81
C VAL A 131 16.47 -12.76 10.88
N GLU A 132 16.89 -11.83 11.72
CA GLU A 132 17.85 -12.03 12.82
C GLU A 132 17.32 -11.42 14.12
N GLU A 133 17.60 -12.08 15.24
CA GLU A 133 17.15 -11.63 16.55
C GLU A 133 17.81 -10.29 16.95
N ASN A 134 17.00 -9.36 17.46
CA ASN A 134 17.42 -8.02 17.88
C ASN A 134 18.14 -7.21 16.77
N THR A 135 17.83 -7.51 15.53
CA THR A 135 18.40 -6.81 14.38
C THR A 135 17.24 -6.32 13.48
N PRO A 136 17.06 -5.00 13.32
CA PRO A 136 16.08 -4.47 12.36
C PRO A 136 16.37 -5.00 10.96
N LEU A 137 15.32 -5.26 10.17
CA LEU A 137 15.47 -5.68 8.77
C LEU A 137 16.21 -4.61 7.95
N GLY A 138 15.99 -3.36 8.29
CA GLY A 138 16.42 -2.20 7.52
C GLY A 138 15.31 -1.67 6.62
N TRP A 139 15.47 -0.42 6.16
CA TRP A 139 14.47 0.19 5.30
C TRP A 139 14.49 -0.41 3.90
N GLU A 140 13.32 -0.86 3.44
CA GLU A 140 13.09 -1.33 2.09
C GLU A 140 11.99 -0.48 1.44
N THR A 141 12.12 -0.21 0.13
CA THR A 141 11.07 0.47 -0.64
C THR A 141 10.22 -0.57 -1.35
N PHE A 142 8.91 -0.50 -1.15
CA PHE A 142 7.94 -1.32 -1.86
C PHE A 142 7.15 -0.47 -2.85
N THR A 143 6.81 -1.04 -4.00
CA THR A 143 5.96 -0.39 -5.00
C THR A 143 4.87 -1.35 -5.46
N TRP A 144 3.63 -0.89 -5.36
CA TRP A 144 2.45 -1.61 -5.84
C TRP A 144 1.79 -0.86 -6.99
N THR A 145 1.54 -1.57 -8.08
CA THR A 145 0.86 -1.04 -9.28
C THR A 145 -0.45 -1.80 -9.45
N PRO A 146 -1.61 -1.12 -9.41
CA PRO A 146 -2.89 -1.75 -9.66
C PRO A 146 -3.04 -2.15 -11.14
N ASP A 147 -3.85 -3.16 -11.42
CA ASP A 147 -4.22 -3.54 -12.78
C ASP A 147 -5.14 -2.51 -13.45
N GLU A 148 -5.91 -1.76 -12.67
CA GLU A 148 -6.86 -0.76 -13.14
C GLU A 148 -6.72 0.53 -12.30
N ALA A 149 -7.07 1.67 -12.92
CA ALA A 149 -7.20 2.93 -12.18
C ALA A 149 -8.39 2.86 -11.22
N GLY A 150 -8.22 3.37 -10.00
CA GLY A 150 -9.28 3.26 -8.99
C GLY A 150 -8.95 3.94 -7.67
N THR A 151 -9.89 3.85 -6.73
CA THR A 151 -9.66 4.21 -5.33
C THR A 151 -9.67 2.95 -4.49
N TYR A 152 -8.59 2.73 -3.76
CA TYR A 152 -8.28 1.52 -3.04
C TYR A 152 -8.23 1.76 -1.53
N ALA A 153 -8.78 0.84 -0.75
CA ALA A 153 -8.61 0.81 0.69
C ALA A 153 -7.28 0.13 1.03
N MET A 154 -6.34 0.89 1.53
CA MET A 154 -5.00 0.41 1.87
C MET A 154 -4.83 0.33 3.38
N GLU A 155 -4.15 -0.72 3.85
CA GLU A 155 -3.82 -0.92 5.24
C GLU A 155 -2.39 -1.46 5.39
N TRP A 156 -1.68 -0.92 6.39
CA TRP A 156 -0.41 -1.47 6.88
C TRP A 156 -0.63 -1.91 8.32
N ALA A 157 -0.40 -3.17 8.60
CA ALA A 157 -0.66 -3.76 9.91
C ALA A 157 0.56 -4.53 10.42
N TYR A 158 1.06 -4.18 11.61
CA TYR A 158 2.01 -5.00 12.33
C TYR A 158 1.27 -5.98 13.24
N ASN A 159 1.42 -7.26 12.93
CA ASN A 159 0.77 -8.35 13.63
C ASN A 159 1.76 -9.08 14.51
N LYS A 160 1.33 -9.42 15.72
CA LYS A 160 2.10 -10.15 16.72
C LYS A 160 1.40 -11.43 17.15
N ASP A 161 2.19 -12.46 17.33
CA ASP A 161 1.72 -13.72 17.93
C ASP A 161 1.64 -13.67 19.46
N ALA A 162 1.56 -14.85 20.09
CA ALA A 162 1.39 -15.00 21.55
C ALA A 162 2.70 -14.89 22.33
N SER A 163 3.84 -14.90 21.67
CA SER A 163 5.14 -15.10 22.30
C SER A 163 6.16 -14.03 21.91
N ASN A 164 7.24 -14.03 22.60
CA ASN A 164 8.46 -13.24 22.41
C ASN A 164 8.31 -11.76 22.04
N ASN A 165 9.12 -10.94 22.64
CA ASN A 165 9.29 -9.53 22.27
C ASN A 165 10.78 -9.36 21.95
N SER A 166 11.14 -9.36 20.67
CA SER A 166 12.51 -9.17 20.20
C SER A 166 12.68 -7.79 19.59
N GLY A 167 13.84 -7.19 19.76
CA GLY A 167 14.17 -5.89 19.21
C GLY A 167 13.26 -4.78 19.74
N ALA A 168 12.89 -3.85 18.88
CA ALA A 168 11.92 -2.79 19.19
C ALA A 168 10.46 -3.28 19.11
N ASP A 169 10.26 -4.52 18.66
CA ASP A 169 8.98 -5.24 18.62
C ASP A 169 7.89 -4.46 17.89
N CYS A 170 8.20 -4.01 16.68
CA CYS A 170 7.32 -3.12 15.91
C CYS A 170 7.63 -3.10 14.41
N GLY A 171 6.66 -2.58 13.65
CA GLY A 171 6.83 -2.16 12.27
C GLY A 171 6.96 -0.64 12.15
N TYR A 172 7.63 -0.19 11.10
CA TYR A 172 7.80 1.21 10.74
C TYR A 172 7.34 1.46 9.29
N LEU A 173 6.82 2.66 9.03
CA LEU A 173 6.36 3.12 7.73
C LEU A 173 6.75 4.57 7.50
N ASP A 174 7.13 4.91 6.25
CA ASP A 174 7.56 6.24 5.84
C ASP A 174 7.40 6.41 4.32
N ASN A 175 7.51 7.63 3.81
CA ASN A 175 7.58 7.98 2.39
C ASN A 175 6.44 7.44 1.52
N VAL A 176 5.22 7.41 2.04
CA VAL A 176 4.05 6.94 1.28
C VAL A 176 3.67 7.97 0.22
N ALA A 177 3.62 7.57 -1.04
CA ALA A 177 3.27 8.43 -2.16
C ALA A 177 2.64 7.67 -3.32
N VAL A 178 1.78 8.36 -4.07
CA VAL A 178 1.43 7.95 -5.43
C VAL A 178 2.51 8.49 -6.37
N ILE A 179 3.15 7.62 -7.13
CA ILE A 179 4.24 7.92 -8.05
C ILE A 179 3.86 7.62 -9.50
N GLY A 180 4.58 8.19 -10.45
CA GLY A 180 4.30 8.05 -11.88
C GLY A 180 3.39 9.15 -12.41
N GLU A 181 3.43 9.35 -13.72
CA GLU A 181 2.56 10.31 -14.40
C GLU A 181 1.24 9.61 -14.81
N PRO A 182 0.09 10.25 -14.58
CA PRO A 182 -1.18 9.70 -15.08
C PRO A 182 -1.13 9.53 -16.59
N ALA A 183 -1.63 8.43 -17.13
CA ALA A 183 -1.75 8.24 -18.57
C ALA A 183 -2.56 9.39 -19.16
N GLN A 184 -2.01 10.07 -20.16
CA GLN A 184 -2.73 11.13 -20.87
C GLN A 184 -3.91 10.51 -21.61
N THR A 185 -5.10 10.84 -21.18
CA THR A 185 -6.29 10.57 -21.98
C THR A 185 -6.10 11.27 -23.33
N ALA A 186 -6.00 10.51 -24.41
CA ALA A 186 -5.93 11.11 -25.75
C ALA A 186 -7.10 12.09 -25.89
N ALA A 187 -6.78 13.36 -26.22
CA ALA A 187 -7.82 14.33 -26.49
C ALA A 187 -8.78 13.73 -27.52
N PRO A 188 -10.11 13.84 -27.34
CA PRO A 188 -11.04 13.33 -28.31
C PRO A 188 -10.66 13.93 -29.68
N THR A 189 -10.38 13.06 -30.66
CA THR A 189 -10.14 13.48 -32.01
C THR A 189 -11.36 14.30 -32.41
N ALA A 190 -11.15 15.59 -32.71
CA ALA A 190 -12.24 16.47 -33.13
C ALA A 190 -12.96 15.78 -34.27
N GLU A 191 -14.25 15.49 -34.08
CA GLU A 191 -15.09 14.98 -35.13
C GLU A 191 -15.03 15.99 -36.29
N PRO A 192 -14.75 15.57 -37.55
CA PRO A 192 -14.67 16.50 -38.67
C PRO A 192 -16.00 17.25 -38.75
N GLN A 193 -15.93 18.58 -38.67
CA GLN A 193 -17.10 19.44 -38.76
C GLN A 193 -17.76 19.20 -40.13
N PRO A 194 -19.07 18.91 -40.18
CA PRO A 194 -19.76 18.78 -41.45
C PRO A 194 -19.76 20.15 -42.14
N GLY A 195 -18.98 20.31 -43.23
CA GLY A 195 -18.95 21.54 -44.03
C GLY A 195 -17.60 21.91 -44.64
N GLU A 196 -16.53 21.18 -44.44
CA GLU A 196 -15.33 21.41 -45.25
C GLU A 196 -15.51 20.75 -46.63
N GLU A 197 -15.85 21.58 -47.61
CA GLU A 197 -15.85 21.19 -49.04
C GLU A 197 -14.39 20.90 -49.43
N PHE A 198 -14.10 19.64 -49.72
CA PHE A 198 -12.85 19.28 -50.38
C PHE A 198 -12.93 19.75 -51.84
N THR A 199 -12.18 20.78 -52.18
CA THR A 199 -11.99 21.17 -53.59
C THR A 199 -11.14 20.10 -54.26
N ILE A 200 -11.76 19.22 -55.03
CA ILE A 200 -11.06 18.28 -55.90
C ILE A 200 -10.45 19.11 -57.05
N PHE A 201 -9.12 19.23 -57.11
CA PHE A 201 -8.43 19.76 -58.27
C PHE A 201 -8.65 18.78 -59.44
N GLU A 202 -9.50 19.13 -60.38
CA GLU A 202 -9.54 18.46 -61.69
C GLU A 202 -8.27 18.84 -62.46
N GLU A 203 -7.34 17.89 -62.62
CA GLU A 203 -6.26 18.05 -63.61
C GLU A 203 -6.86 17.93 -65.01
N ASP A 204 -6.85 19.05 -65.76
CA ASP A 204 -7.23 19.11 -67.14
C ASP A 204 -6.22 18.42 -68.06
N PHE A 205 -6.46 17.19 -68.44
CA PHE A 205 -5.73 16.50 -69.49
C PHE A 205 -6.30 16.89 -70.83
N SER A 206 -5.87 18.01 -71.36
CA SER A 206 -6.15 18.36 -72.83
C SER A 206 -5.08 17.68 -73.70
N PRO A 207 -5.49 17.11 -74.87
CA PRO A 207 -4.62 16.34 -75.73
C PRO A 207 -3.58 17.16 -76.51
#